data_28bc9b302c4cc8deb7db30a51134069d
#
_entry.id   28bc9b302c4cc8deb7db30a51134069d
#
_cell.length_a   1.000
_cell.length_b   1.000
_cell.length_c   1.000
_cell.angle_alpha   90.00
_cell.angle_beta   90.00
_cell.angle_gamma   90.00
#
_symmetry.space_group_name_H-M   'P 1'
#
loop_
_entity.id
_entity.type
_entity.pdbx_description
1 polymer ?
#
loop_
_entity_poly.entity_id
_entity_poly.type
_entity_poly.pdbx_seq_one_letter_code
_entity_poly.pdbx_strand_id
1 'polypeptide(L)'
;MGSSQAFHKARIAVLRLTGWQLLLTLLLTATAWLAGYSSAALSVFAGGSIGMIAGLYQALRLLQVNAAEQPAAMMSGMWVSEVVKIVLTVAMFLLAIRLLNVEMVPTLVGYATTYIVYWVALGTRYPWIETDVPVADLRERNWPDKKDD
;
A
#
# COMPACT_ATOMS: atom_id res chain seq x y z
N MET A 1 -23.71 -8.14 -9.09
CA MET A 1 -22.50 -8.93 -9.48
C MET A 1 -21.23 -8.10 -9.61
N GLY A 2 -21.27 -6.76 -9.63
CA GLY A 2 -20.06 -5.91 -9.79
C GLY A 2 -19.16 -5.74 -8.57
N SER A 3 -19.68 -5.85 -7.35
CA SER A 3 -18.92 -5.55 -6.12
C SER A 3 -17.83 -6.58 -5.79
N SER A 4 -18.09 -7.86 -6.02
CA SER A 4 -17.11 -8.92 -5.76
C SER A 4 -15.92 -8.88 -6.74
N GLN A 5 -16.13 -8.50 -7.98
CA GLN A 5 -15.06 -8.38 -8.98
C GLN A 5 -14.19 -7.15 -8.71
N ALA A 6 -14.78 -6.02 -8.31
CA ALA A 6 -14.04 -4.81 -7.93
C ALA A 6 -13.17 -5.07 -6.71
N PHE A 7 -13.69 -5.75 -5.70
CA PHE A 7 -12.94 -6.16 -4.51
C PHE A 7 -11.77 -7.08 -4.84
N HIS A 8 -11.98 -8.04 -5.72
CA HIS A 8 -10.92 -8.97 -6.14
C HIS A 8 -9.80 -8.25 -6.91
N LYS A 9 -10.15 -7.36 -7.86
CA LYS A 9 -9.17 -6.54 -8.58
C LYS A 9 -8.37 -5.64 -7.64
N ALA A 10 -9.02 -4.97 -6.69
CA ALA A 10 -8.34 -4.11 -5.70
C ALA A 10 -7.38 -4.91 -4.81
N ARG A 11 -7.75 -6.11 -4.39
CA ARG A 11 -6.88 -7.01 -3.61
C ARG A 11 -5.64 -7.42 -4.40
N ILE A 12 -5.77 -7.74 -5.68
CA ILE A 12 -4.63 -8.09 -6.56
C ILE A 12 -3.70 -6.89 -6.71
N ALA A 13 -4.23 -5.67 -6.88
CA ALA A 13 -3.42 -4.47 -6.96
C ALA A 13 -2.60 -4.22 -5.69
N VAL A 14 -3.22 -4.38 -4.51
CA VAL A 14 -2.52 -4.29 -3.22
C VAL A 14 -1.39 -5.32 -3.11
N LEU A 15 -1.66 -6.57 -3.46
CA LEU A 15 -0.65 -7.63 -3.39
C LEU A 15 0.51 -7.41 -4.37
N ARG A 16 0.23 -6.91 -5.58
CA ARG A 16 1.27 -6.51 -6.55
C ARG A 16 2.14 -5.38 -6.02
N LEU A 17 1.52 -4.34 -5.45
CA LEU A 17 2.25 -3.22 -4.88
C LEU A 17 3.17 -3.68 -3.73
N THR A 18 2.64 -4.52 -2.83
CA THR A 18 3.42 -5.14 -1.75
C THR A 18 4.57 -6.00 -2.28
N GLY A 19 4.34 -6.73 -3.39
CA GLY A 19 5.39 -7.49 -4.07
C GLY A 19 6.53 -6.63 -4.59
N TRP A 20 6.23 -5.46 -5.18
CA TRP A 20 7.24 -4.50 -5.61
C TRP A 20 8.02 -3.89 -4.44
N GLN A 21 7.33 -3.60 -3.33
CA GLN A 21 7.99 -3.13 -2.10
C GLN A 21 8.94 -4.19 -1.54
N LEU A 22 8.52 -5.46 -1.52
CA LEU A 22 9.37 -6.56 -1.10
C LEU A 22 10.61 -6.70 -2.00
N LEU A 23 10.42 -6.66 -3.32
CA LEU A 23 11.52 -6.75 -4.27
C LEU A 23 12.54 -5.63 -4.04
N LEU A 24 12.09 -4.38 -3.91
CA LEU A 24 12.98 -3.24 -3.70
C LEU A 24 13.69 -3.33 -2.35
N THR A 25 12.99 -3.73 -1.30
CA THR A 25 13.59 -3.97 0.03
C THR A 25 14.67 -5.04 -0.03
N LEU A 26 14.41 -6.16 -0.71
CA LEU A 26 15.39 -7.23 -0.88
C LEU A 26 16.60 -6.79 -1.70
N LEU A 27 16.40 -6.00 -2.77
CA LEU A 27 17.50 -5.46 -3.56
C LEU A 27 18.40 -4.54 -2.73
N LEU A 28 17.82 -3.63 -1.94
CA LEU A 28 18.60 -2.76 -1.05
C LEU A 28 19.34 -3.54 0.04
N THR A 29 18.64 -4.51 0.64
CA THR A 29 19.24 -5.40 1.64
C THR A 29 20.43 -6.17 1.06
N ALA A 30 20.25 -6.76 -0.13
CA ALA A 30 21.32 -7.49 -0.81
C ALA A 30 22.50 -6.58 -1.17
N THR A 31 22.22 -5.37 -1.67
CA THR A 31 23.26 -4.38 -2.00
C THR A 31 24.06 -4.00 -0.76
N ALA A 32 23.40 -3.72 0.37
CA ALA A 32 24.09 -3.40 1.63
C ALA A 32 24.93 -4.58 2.12
N TRP A 33 24.41 -5.80 2.01
CA TRP A 33 25.12 -7.01 2.43
C TRP A 33 26.36 -7.30 1.56
N LEU A 34 26.21 -7.18 0.24
CA LEU A 34 27.32 -7.36 -0.71
C LEU A 34 28.41 -6.28 -0.56
N ALA A 35 28.02 -5.07 -0.12
CA ALA A 35 28.95 -4.00 0.19
C ALA A 35 29.69 -4.20 1.53
N GLY A 36 29.42 -5.29 2.25
CA GLY A 36 30.06 -5.63 3.51
C GLY A 36 29.38 -5.05 4.76
N TYR A 37 28.24 -4.35 4.60
CA TYR A 37 27.51 -3.73 5.72
C TYR A 37 26.38 -4.66 6.22
N SER A 38 26.75 -5.77 6.83
CA SER A 38 25.77 -6.79 7.29
C SER A 38 24.78 -6.26 8.33
N SER A 39 25.21 -5.40 9.25
CA SER A 39 24.35 -4.75 10.25
C SER A 39 23.34 -3.80 9.60
N ALA A 40 23.81 -2.98 8.66
CA ALA A 40 22.92 -2.09 7.89
C ALA A 40 21.94 -2.88 7.00
N ALA A 41 22.37 -4.00 6.42
CA ALA A 41 21.50 -4.87 5.62
C ALA A 41 20.32 -5.41 6.45
N LEU A 42 20.58 -5.92 7.66
CA LEU A 42 19.55 -6.36 8.59
C LEU A 42 18.60 -5.21 8.96
N SER A 43 19.16 -4.04 9.19
CA SER A 43 18.41 -2.84 9.56
C SER A 43 17.50 -2.36 8.43
N VAL A 44 17.98 -2.33 7.17
CA VAL A 44 17.19 -2.01 5.98
C VAL A 44 16.07 -3.03 5.79
N PHE A 45 16.34 -4.31 5.93
CA PHE A 45 15.34 -5.36 5.84
C PHE A 45 14.25 -5.21 6.90
N ALA A 46 14.64 -4.95 8.16
CA ALA A 46 13.69 -4.71 9.24
C ALA A 46 12.79 -3.50 8.95
N GLY A 47 13.37 -2.37 8.52
CA GLY A 47 12.63 -1.16 8.17
C GLY A 47 11.64 -1.36 7.03
N GLY A 48 12.06 -2.02 5.94
CA GLY A 48 11.19 -2.35 4.82
C GLY A 48 10.04 -3.29 5.23
N SER A 49 10.33 -4.28 6.06
CA SER A 49 9.30 -5.20 6.59
C SER A 49 8.26 -4.46 7.44
N ILE A 50 8.68 -3.52 8.29
CA ILE A 50 7.78 -2.66 9.08
C ILE A 50 6.85 -1.87 8.15
N GLY A 51 7.40 -1.22 7.12
CA GLY A 51 6.62 -0.45 6.17
C GLY A 51 5.60 -1.30 5.39
N MET A 52 6.01 -2.50 4.96
CA MET A 52 5.11 -3.43 4.26
C MET A 52 3.98 -3.93 5.15
N ILE A 53 4.27 -4.35 6.38
CA ILE A 53 3.26 -4.88 7.32
C ILE A 53 2.25 -3.78 7.66
N ALA A 54 2.72 -2.59 8.02
CA ALA A 54 1.86 -1.46 8.35
C ALA A 54 1.00 -1.00 7.15
N GLY A 55 1.60 -0.95 5.95
CA GLY A 55 0.92 -0.59 4.71
C GLY A 55 -0.11 -1.64 4.27
N LEU A 56 0.23 -2.93 4.36
CA LEU A 56 -0.68 -4.02 4.03
C LEU A 56 -1.88 -4.05 4.99
N TYR A 57 -1.66 -3.87 6.29
CA TYR A 57 -2.73 -3.78 7.29
C TYR A 57 -3.71 -2.66 6.94
N GLN A 58 -3.20 -1.46 6.64
CA GLN A 58 -4.02 -0.31 6.25
C GLN A 58 -4.81 -0.59 4.97
N ALA A 59 -4.16 -1.11 3.93
CA ALA A 59 -4.80 -1.41 2.66
C ALA A 59 -5.92 -2.45 2.81
N LEU A 60 -5.68 -3.54 3.55
CA LEU A 60 -6.69 -4.57 3.78
C LEU A 60 -7.88 -4.03 4.58
N ARG A 61 -7.66 -3.15 5.54
CA ARG A 61 -8.73 -2.54 6.32
C ARG A 61 -9.59 -1.60 5.46
N LEU A 62 -8.98 -0.80 4.61
CA LEU A 62 -9.70 0.09 3.69
C LEU A 62 -10.54 -0.67 2.66
N LEU A 63 -10.09 -1.85 2.23
CA LEU A 63 -10.86 -2.70 1.31
C LEU A 63 -12.14 -3.27 1.94
N GLN A 64 -12.27 -3.29 3.28
CA GLN A 64 -13.46 -3.80 3.96
C GLN A 64 -14.61 -2.79 4.01
N VAL A 65 -14.34 -1.52 3.71
CA VAL A 65 -15.35 -0.45 3.76
C VAL A 65 -15.86 -0.15 2.35
N ASN A 66 -17.18 -0.26 2.17
CA ASN A 66 -17.81 0.12 0.90
C ASN A 66 -17.99 1.65 0.84
N ALA A 67 -17.07 2.33 0.15
CA ALA A 67 -17.07 3.78 0.02
C ALA A 67 -18.34 4.35 -0.63
N ALA A 68 -18.97 3.59 -1.52
CA ALA A 68 -20.16 4.02 -2.25
C ALA A 68 -21.42 4.04 -1.35
N GLU A 69 -21.49 3.15 -0.37
CA GLU A 69 -22.65 3.02 0.51
C GLU A 69 -22.51 3.86 1.79
N GLN A 70 -21.29 4.06 2.28
CA GLN A 70 -21.03 4.72 3.57
C GLN A 70 -19.81 5.67 3.51
N PRO A 71 -19.91 6.84 2.83
CA PRO A 71 -18.77 7.74 2.69
C PRO A 71 -18.27 8.31 4.03
N ALA A 72 -19.16 8.58 4.99
CA ALA A 72 -18.77 9.06 6.32
C ALA A 72 -18.03 7.97 7.12
N ALA A 73 -18.46 6.72 7.04
CA ALA A 73 -17.78 5.59 7.67
C ALA A 73 -16.40 5.34 7.02
N MET A 74 -16.26 5.58 5.72
CA MET A 74 -14.98 5.51 5.04
C MET A 74 -14.01 6.56 5.55
N MET A 75 -14.42 7.82 5.69
CA MET A 75 -13.56 8.89 6.22
C MET A 75 -13.10 8.60 7.65
N SER A 76 -14.03 8.22 8.53
CA SER A 76 -13.68 7.84 9.91
C SER A 76 -12.78 6.61 9.95
N GLY A 77 -13.04 5.61 9.10
CA GLY A 77 -12.20 4.43 8.95
C GLY A 77 -10.76 4.74 8.48
N MET A 78 -10.61 5.71 7.58
CA MET A 78 -9.29 6.20 7.14
C MET A 78 -8.50 6.79 8.30
N TRP A 79 -9.10 7.70 9.09
CA TRP A 79 -8.44 8.31 10.25
C TRP A 79 -8.03 7.27 11.30
N VAL A 80 -8.94 6.36 11.64
CA VAL A 80 -8.65 5.27 12.59
C VAL A 80 -7.54 4.37 12.07
N SER A 81 -7.57 4.01 10.78
CA SER A 81 -6.54 3.14 10.20
C SER A 81 -5.17 3.83 10.15
N GLU A 82 -5.13 5.15 9.95
CA GLU A 82 -3.88 5.92 9.98
C GLU A 82 -3.29 5.98 11.39
N VAL A 83 -4.11 6.24 12.41
CA VAL A 83 -3.67 6.21 13.81
C VAL A 83 -3.14 4.83 14.20
N VAL A 84 -3.85 3.77 13.85
CA VAL A 84 -3.41 2.39 14.13
C VAL A 84 -2.13 2.07 13.41
N LYS A 85 -1.97 2.50 12.15
CA LYS A 85 -0.73 2.34 11.38
C LYS A 85 0.44 3.03 12.07
N ILE A 86 0.28 4.27 12.53
CA ILE A 86 1.33 5.02 13.23
C ILE A 86 1.74 4.26 14.51
N VAL A 87 0.76 3.86 15.33
CA VAL A 87 1.02 3.12 16.57
C VAL A 87 1.74 1.80 16.28
N LEU A 88 1.27 1.05 15.29
CA LEU A 88 1.87 -0.21 14.87
C LEU A 88 3.30 0.00 14.39
N THR A 89 3.53 1.02 13.56
CA THR A 89 4.86 1.36 13.04
C THR A 89 5.82 1.69 14.18
N VAL A 90 5.42 2.57 15.11
CA VAL A 90 6.25 2.95 16.27
C VAL A 90 6.56 1.73 17.14
N ALA A 91 5.55 0.90 17.45
CA ALA A 91 5.75 -0.31 18.23
C ALA A 91 6.74 -1.27 17.54
N MET A 92 6.62 -1.48 16.24
CA MET A 92 7.52 -2.35 15.48
C MET A 92 8.95 -1.79 15.42
N PHE A 93 9.12 -0.46 15.27
CA PHE A 93 10.44 0.17 15.35
C PHE A 93 11.09 -0.05 16.71
N LEU A 94 10.36 0.17 17.81
CA LEU A 94 10.86 -0.06 19.16
C LEU A 94 11.25 -1.52 19.37
N LEU A 95 10.44 -2.46 18.88
CA LEU A 95 10.76 -3.89 18.96
C LEU A 95 12.01 -4.23 18.13
N ALA A 96 12.12 -3.71 16.90
CA ALA A 96 13.26 -3.96 16.04
C ALA A 96 14.57 -3.44 16.68
N ILE A 97 14.56 -2.23 17.23
CA ILE A 97 15.73 -1.66 17.92
C ILE A 97 16.09 -2.46 19.18
N ARG A 98 15.07 -2.88 19.97
CA ARG A 98 15.30 -3.58 21.23
C ARG A 98 15.71 -5.04 21.06
N LEU A 99 15.09 -5.76 20.11
CA LEU A 99 15.27 -7.20 19.94
C LEU A 99 16.33 -7.56 18.89
N LEU A 100 16.43 -6.77 17.81
CA LEU A 100 17.34 -7.07 16.70
C LEU A 100 18.60 -6.21 16.73
N ASN A 101 18.71 -5.26 17.67
CA ASN A 101 19.81 -4.30 17.74
C ASN A 101 20.11 -3.62 16.40
N VAL A 102 19.04 -3.28 15.64
CA VAL A 102 19.16 -2.64 14.33
C VAL A 102 19.59 -1.19 14.46
N GLU A 103 20.31 -0.70 13.47
CA GLU A 103 20.73 0.68 13.37
C GLU A 103 19.55 1.55 12.92
N MET A 104 19.29 2.65 13.60
CA MET A 104 18.13 3.51 13.36
C MET A 104 18.10 4.09 11.95
N VAL A 105 19.24 4.61 11.45
CA VAL A 105 19.31 5.28 10.14
C VAL A 105 19.04 4.31 8.98
N PRO A 106 19.71 3.15 8.87
CA PRO A 106 19.40 2.19 7.82
C PRO A 106 17.98 1.62 7.92
N THR A 107 17.43 1.49 9.15
CA THR A 107 16.04 1.05 9.35
C THR A 107 15.04 2.09 8.78
N LEU A 108 15.29 3.39 9.04
CA LEU A 108 14.47 4.46 8.44
C LEU A 108 14.60 4.51 6.93
N VAL A 109 15.77 4.28 6.35
CA VAL A 109 15.98 4.19 4.90
C VAL A 109 15.16 3.04 4.32
N GLY A 110 15.22 1.85 4.92
CA GLY A 110 14.41 0.70 4.50
C GLY A 110 12.90 0.99 4.56
N TYR A 111 12.44 1.62 5.63
CA TYR A 111 11.06 2.05 5.79
C TYR A 111 10.65 3.10 4.73
N ALA A 112 11.45 4.15 4.53
CA ALA A 112 11.18 5.18 3.54
C ALA A 112 11.13 4.64 2.11
N THR A 113 11.92 3.63 1.80
CA THR A 113 11.93 2.96 0.50
C THR A 113 10.55 2.38 0.13
N THR A 114 9.78 1.89 1.09
CA THR A 114 8.43 1.39 0.84
C THR A 114 7.48 2.50 0.38
N TYR A 115 7.68 3.74 0.82
CA TYR A 115 6.91 4.89 0.36
C TYR A 115 7.30 5.34 -1.05
N ILE A 116 8.57 5.21 -1.44
CA ILE A 116 9.01 5.54 -2.80
C ILE A 116 8.24 4.70 -3.82
N VAL A 117 8.00 3.42 -3.53
CA VAL A 117 7.19 2.55 -4.41
C VAL A 117 5.77 3.10 -4.59
N TYR A 118 5.15 3.61 -3.52
CA TYR A 118 3.83 4.25 -3.62
C TYR A 118 3.85 5.50 -4.51
N TRP A 119 4.84 6.37 -4.34
CA TRP A 119 4.97 7.59 -5.13
C TRP A 119 5.23 7.29 -6.61
N VAL A 120 6.07 6.31 -6.89
CA VAL A 120 6.32 5.85 -8.27
C VAL A 120 5.05 5.24 -8.87
N ALA A 121 4.33 4.41 -8.13
CA ALA A 121 3.07 3.82 -8.59
C ALA A 121 1.98 4.87 -8.87
N LEU A 122 1.90 5.93 -8.07
CA LEU A 122 0.98 7.04 -8.29
C LEU A 122 1.40 7.94 -9.46
N GLY A 123 2.71 8.15 -9.64
CA GLY A 123 3.26 9.04 -10.68
C GLY A 123 3.28 8.42 -12.07
N THR A 124 3.46 7.13 -12.14
CA THR A 124 3.45 6.38 -13.40
C THR A 124 2.07 5.83 -13.64
N ARG A 125 1.09 6.44 -14.23
CA ARG A 125 -0.22 5.85 -14.58
C ARG A 125 -0.12 4.35 -14.90
N TYR A 126 0.10 3.53 -13.86
CA TYR A 126 0.42 2.13 -14.02
C TYR A 126 -0.83 1.36 -14.49
N PRO A 127 -0.71 0.43 -15.45
CA PRO A 127 -1.84 -0.26 -16.07
C PRO A 127 -2.70 -1.11 -15.13
N TRP A 128 -2.31 -1.27 -13.85
CA TRP A 128 -3.16 -1.94 -12.85
C TRP A 128 -4.27 -1.06 -12.26
N ILE A 129 -4.25 0.27 -12.52
CA ILE A 129 -5.31 1.22 -12.16
C ILE A 129 -6.27 1.42 -13.34
N GLU A 130 -5.96 0.88 -14.52
CA GLU A 130 -6.95 0.82 -15.59
C GLU A 130 -8.13 -0.01 -15.10
N THR A 131 -9.09 0.71 -14.57
CA THR A 131 -10.47 0.24 -14.55
C THR A 131 -10.86 0.17 -16.02
N ASP A 132 -10.79 -1.02 -16.62
CA ASP A 132 -11.50 -1.35 -17.85
C ASP A 132 -13.03 -1.24 -17.59
N VAL A 133 -13.49 -0.05 -17.27
CA VAL A 133 -14.87 0.32 -17.45
C VAL A 133 -14.87 1.01 -18.81
N PRO A 134 -15.39 0.38 -19.86
CA PRO A 134 -15.56 1.05 -21.15
C PRO A 134 -16.39 2.30 -20.89
N VAL A 135 -15.81 3.46 -21.15
CA VAL A 135 -16.50 4.76 -20.97
C VAL A 135 -17.81 4.80 -21.81
N ALA A 136 -17.89 3.96 -22.84
CA ALA A 136 -19.08 3.73 -23.62
C ALA A 136 -20.28 3.19 -22.79
N ASP A 137 -20.05 2.27 -21.86
CA ASP A 137 -21.12 1.67 -21.04
C ASP A 137 -21.68 2.68 -20.00
N LEU A 138 -20.91 3.69 -19.60
CA LEU A 138 -21.38 4.75 -18.70
C LEU A 138 -22.25 5.80 -19.43
N ARG A 139 -22.03 6.00 -20.72
CA ARG A 139 -22.83 6.93 -21.53
C ARG A 139 -24.21 6.39 -21.85
N GLU A 140 -24.32 5.09 -22.07
CA GLU A 140 -25.62 4.45 -22.36
C GLU A 140 -26.50 4.27 -21.12
N ARG A 141 -25.87 4.13 -19.93
CA ARG A 141 -26.59 3.83 -18.69
C ARG A 141 -27.18 5.05 -17.98
N ASN A 142 -26.69 6.26 -18.24
CA ASN A 142 -27.04 7.44 -17.45
C ASN A 142 -27.82 8.52 -18.20
N TRP A 143 -28.25 8.29 -19.45
CA TRP A 143 -29.04 9.28 -20.17
C TRP A 143 -30.44 8.77 -20.36
N PRO A 144 -31.45 9.29 -19.64
CA PRO A 144 -32.83 9.04 -20.02
C PRO A 144 -33.06 9.67 -21.42
N ASP A 145 -33.49 8.84 -22.34
CA ASP A 145 -33.96 9.30 -23.65
C ASP A 145 -34.80 10.54 -23.43
N LYS A 146 -34.34 11.71 -23.85
CA LYS A 146 -35.18 12.85 -24.10
C LYS A 146 -36.09 12.42 -25.27
N LYS A 147 -37.26 11.92 -24.93
CA LYS A 147 -38.36 11.89 -25.89
C LYS A 147 -38.65 13.35 -26.24
N ASP A 148 -38.28 13.71 -27.45
CA ASP A 148 -38.74 14.95 -28.08
C ASP A 148 -40.26 14.92 -28.14
N ASP A 149 -40.93 15.73 -27.27
CA ASP A 149 -42.32 16.17 -27.47
C ASP A 149 -42.30 17.52 -28.15
#